data_00bd5e65a566f462790c9906e70f3df6
#
_entry.id   00bd5e65a566f462790c9906e70f3df6
#
_cell.length_a   1.000
_cell.length_b   1.000
_cell.length_c   1.000
_cell.angle_alpha   90.00
_cell.angle_beta   90.00
_cell.angle_gamma   90.00
#
_symmetry.space_group_name_H-M   'P 1'
#
loop_
_entity.id
_entity.type
_entity.pdbx_description
1 polymer ?
#
loop_
_entity_poly.entity_id
_entity_poly.type
_entity_poly.pdbx_seq_one_letter_code
_entity_poly.pdbx_strand_id
1 'polypeptide(L)'
;MAKTPLTVTVITDTHYYSKKTGTKGKAYDAANAKSQKLLKYSEELLRAAFKQIKEDKRTDIVLLSGDTTNNGEIEAHEEFIEMLRDLKKSGKRVYVLTATHDYQDDGLTDSFVGNEKVKIPAAKREQLYDMYKEFGPDEAIAVHRDSMSYVVQLADGYRLFALNDDRNLSGKSGFSDECFEWIKAQAEDARKNDQFILAMTHHPLIAPSPIYELIGKNDMLGDYETRRNELADLGIQFILTGHTHVHDIDVITSDRGNTLYDIATAATVGYPAPIRTIVFDPDVKMVSTTTDLITETVDFDLEGKTLQEYLKYQLIGMVTVSYTHLR
;
A
#
# COMPACT_ATOMS: atom_id res chain seq x y z
N MET A 1 23.88 -17.85 -11.95
CA MET A 1 23.02 -19.08 -11.87
C MET A 1 21.62 -18.68 -12.28
N ALA A 2 20.81 -19.60 -12.83
CA ALA A 2 19.42 -19.35 -13.12
C ALA A 2 18.67 -19.00 -11.82
N LYS A 3 17.80 -17.98 -11.83
CA LYS A 3 17.00 -17.57 -10.68
C LYS A 3 15.66 -18.31 -10.71
N THR A 4 15.28 -18.92 -9.60
CA THR A 4 13.94 -19.51 -9.48
C THR A 4 12.89 -18.38 -9.54
N PRO A 5 11.80 -18.53 -10.29
CA PRO A 5 10.74 -17.51 -10.31
C PRO A 5 10.24 -17.17 -8.92
N LEU A 6 10.06 -15.87 -8.63
CA LEU A 6 9.56 -15.36 -7.36
C LEU A 6 8.08 -15.02 -7.50
N THR A 7 7.26 -15.54 -6.61
CA THR A 7 5.83 -15.19 -6.52
C THR A 7 5.57 -14.40 -5.25
N VAL A 8 4.85 -13.29 -5.37
CA VAL A 8 4.43 -12.44 -4.25
C VAL A 8 2.95 -12.13 -4.32
N THR A 9 2.31 -11.97 -3.17
CA THR A 9 0.97 -11.38 -3.05
C THR A 9 1.10 -9.93 -2.62
N VAL A 10 0.34 -9.04 -3.24
CA VAL A 10 0.33 -7.59 -2.96
C VAL A 10 -1.07 -7.17 -2.60
N ILE A 11 -1.20 -6.47 -1.49
CA ILE A 11 -2.37 -5.67 -1.09
C ILE A 11 -1.88 -4.30 -0.62
N THR A 12 -2.74 -3.31 -0.63
CA THR A 12 -2.41 -1.95 -0.20
C THR A 12 -3.66 -1.21 0.26
N ASP A 13 -3.47 -0.05 0.85
CA ASP A 13 -4.57 0.84 1.24
C ASP A 13 -5.64 0.08 2.01
N THR A 14 -5.19 -0.64 3.03
CA THR A 14 -6.07 -1.46 3.88
C THR A 14 -6.94 -0.59 4.77
N HIS A 15 -6.51 0.65 5.04
CA HIS A 15 -7.23 1.64 5.82
C HIS A 15 -8.05 1.03 6.95
N TYR A 16 -7.41 0.13 7.70
CA TYR A 16 -8.07 -0.53 8.79
C TYR A 16 -8.63 0.50 9.77
N TYR A 17 -9.89 0.37 10.08
CA TYR A 17 -10.61 1.27 10.95
C TYR A 17 -11.24 0.48 12.09
N SER A 18 -10.80 0.72 13.32
CA SER A 18 -11.36 0.05 14.49
C SER A 18 -12.80 0.50 14.75
N LYS A 19 -13.71 -0.45 14.90
CA LYS A 19 -15.11 -0.14 15.24
C LYS A 19 -15.27 0.57 16.57
N LYS A 20 -14.26 0.50 17.43
CA LYS A 20 -14.22 1.20 18.72
C LYS A 20 -14.18 2.73 18.54
N THR A 21 -13.66 3.20 17.39
CA THR A 21 -13.63 4.63 17.06
C THR A 21 -14.98 5.18 16.58
N GLY A 22 -15.99 4.32 16.48
CA GLY A 22 -17.37 4.69 16.14
C GLY A 22 -17.66 4.66 14.64
N THR A 23 -18.75 4.00 14.28
CA THR A 23 -19.16 3.75 12.87
C THR A 23 -20.59 4.23 12.59
N LYS A 24 -21.15 5.09 13.45
CA LYS A 24 -22.54 5.55 13.35
C LYS A 24 -22.68 7.01 13.75
N GLY A 25 -23.78 7.60 13.29
CA GLY A 25 -24.19 8.95 13.65
C GLY A 25 -23.79 10.00 12.62
N LYS A 26 -24.42 11.18 12.70
CA LYS A 26 -24.30 12.24 11.70
C LYS A 26 -22.86 12.69 11.47
N ALA A 27 -22.02 12.69 12.51
CA ALA A 27 -20.63 13.11 12.38
C ALA A 27 -19.80 12.08 11.57
N TYR A 28 -20.01 10.77 11.81
CA TYR A 28 -19.41 9.70 11.04
C TYR A 28 -19.89 9.75 9.59
N ASP A 29 -21.19 9.83 9.36
CA ASP A 29 -21.79 9.86 8.03
C ASP A 29 -21.28 11.04 7.22
N ALA A 30 -21.21 12.24 7.83
CA ALA A 30 -20.68 13.44 7.18
C ALA A 30 -19.19 13.33 6.83
N ALA A 31 -18.38 12.74 7.71
CA ALA A 31 -16.94 12.55 7.49
C ALA A 31 -16.67 11.57 6.35
N ASN A 32 -17.52 10.57 6.16
CA ASN A 32 -17.33 9.48 5.20
C ASN A 32 -18.21 9.59 3.95
N ALA A 33 -19.07 10.60 3.83
CA ALA A 33 -20.02 10.75 2.73
C ALA A 33 -19.38 10.77 1.32
N LYS A 34 -18.11 11.16 1.23
CA LYS A 34 -17.33 11.22 -0.02
C LYS A 34 -16.18 10.24 -0.05
N SER A 35 -16.11 9.33 0.90
CA SER A 35 -15.05 8.32 0.97
C SER A 35 -15.37 7.16 0.04
N GLN A 36 -14.40 6.76 -0.78
CA GLN A 36 -14.48 5.50 -1.52
C GLN A 36 -14.13 4.28 -0.64
N LYS A 37 -13.69 4.51 0.60
CA LYS A 37 -13.31 3.48 1.56
C LYS A 37 -14.53 3.02 2.34
N LEU A 38 -14.76 1.73 2.44
CA LEU A 38 -15.80 1.13 3.27
C LEU A 38 -15.32 0.94 4.71
N LEU A 39 -14.93 2.03 5.37
CA LEU A 39 -14.31 2.01 6.72
C LEU A 39 -15.12 1.21 7.73
N LYS A 40 -16.43 1.37 7.73
CA LYS A 40 -17.36 0.63 8.62
C LYS A 40 -17.21 -0.89 8.53
N TYR A 41 -16.77 -1.39 7.38
CA TYR A 41 -16.62 -2.82 7.08
C TYR A 41 -15.17 -3.21 6.78
N SER A 42 -14.20 -2.35 7.11
CA SER A 42 -12.79 -2.62 6.83
C SER A 42 -12.31 -3.89 7.53
N GLU A 43 -12.75 -4.16 8.75
CA GLU A 43 -12.41 -5.38 9.48
C GLU A 43 -12.89 -6.63 8.74
N GLU A 44 -14.16 -6.69 8.33
CA GLU A 44 -14.74 -7.84 7.65
C GLU A 44 -14.10 -8.09 6.29
N LEU A 45 -13.86 -7.01 5.53
CA LEU A 45 -13.17 -7.10 4.23
C LEU A 45 -11.75 -7.63 4.39
N LEU A 46 -11.00 -7.11 5.36
CA LEU A 46 -9.61 -7.54 5.59
C LEU A 46 -9.52 -8.96 6.16
N ARG A 47 -10.45 -9.37 7.05
CA ARG A 47 -10.51 -10.75 7.52
C ARG A 47 -10.78 -11.73 6.35
N ALA A 48 -11.69 -11.36 5.44
CA ALA A 48 -11.98 -12.15 4.25
C ALA A 48 -10.75 -12.23 3.31
N ALA A 49 -10.10 -11.08 3.03
CA ALA A 49 -8.88 -11.03 2.23
C ALA A 49 -7.75 -11.87 2.85
N PHE A 50 -7.49 -11.71 4.15
CA PHE A 50 -6.43 -12.44 4.83
C PHE A 50 -6.72 -13.94 4.93
N LYS A 51 -7.99 -14.34 5.07
CA LYS A 51 -8.36 -15.76 4.99
C LYS A 51 -7.99 -16.34 3.62
N GLN A 52 -8.38 -15.64 2.55
CA GLN A 52 -8.05 -16.05 1.17
C GLN A 52 -6.53 -16.12 0.94
N ILE A 53 -5.77 -15.12 1.44
CA ILE A 53 -4.30 -15.11 1.35
C ILE A 53 -3.68 -16.27 2.14
N LYS A 54 -4.17 -16.62 3.32
CA LYS A 54 -3.67 -17.77 4.10
C LYS A 54 -3.85 -19.09 3.37
N GLU A 55 -4.97 -19.24 2.66
CA GLU A 55 -5.31 -20.46 1.92
C GLU A 55 -4.58 -20.55 0.57
N ASP A 56 -4.13 -19.43 0.02
CA ASP A 56 -3.37 -19.39 -1.23
C ASP A 56 -1.99 -20.04 -1.06
N LYS A 57 -1.73 -21.08 -1.86
CA LYS A 57 -0.47 -21.84 -1.86
C LYS A 57 0.51 -21.40 -2.94
N ARG A 58 0.16 -20.39 -3.75
CA ARG A 58 1.05 -19.88 -4.82
C ARG A 58 2.28 -19.18 -4.27
N THR A 59 2.16 -18.56 -3.10
CA THR A 59 3.25 -17.83 -2.45
C THR A 59 3.11 -17.80 -0.93
N ASP A 60 4.25 -17.66 -0.25
CA ASP A 60 4.32 -17.36 1.18
C ASP A 60 4.65 -15.88 1.46
N ILE A 61 4.91 -15.06 0.43
CA ILE A 61 5.30 -13.66 0.56
C ILE A 61 4.10 -12.74 0.37
N VAL A 62 3.86 -11.87 1.34
CA VAL A 62 2.80 -10.87 1.33
C VAL A 62 3.40 -9.48 1.52
N LEU A 63 3.15 -8.58 0.58
CA LEU A 63 3.64 -7.21 0.55
C LEU A 63 2.49 -6.23 0.74
N LEU A 64 2.67 -5.27 1.64
CA LEU A 64 1.72 -4.19 1.89
C LEU A 64 2.40 -2.84 1.62
N SER A 65 1.94 -2.12 0.60
CA SER A 65 2.58 -0.90 0.10
C SER A 65 1.99 0.41 0.67
N GLY A 66 1.57 0.41 1.93
CA GLY A 66 1.19 1.63 2.65
C GLY A 66 -0.28 1.77 3.00
N ASP A 67 -0.59 2.81 3.76
CA ASP A 67 -1.91 3.16 4.25
C ASP A 67 -2.62 1.99 4.96
N THR A 68 -1.95 1.48 6.00
CA THR A 68 -2.41 0.32 6.76
C THR A 68 -3.62 0.63 7.61
N THR A 69 -3.66 1.83 8.22
CA THR A 69 -4.78 2.35 9.03
C THR A 69 -5.47 3.52 8.35
N ASN A 70 -6.61 3.94 8.89
CA ASN A 70 -7.37 5.03 8.26
C ASN A 70 -6.79 6.41 8.55
N ASN A 71 -6.48 6.72 9.81
CA ASN A 71 -5.88 8.00 10.23
C ASN A 71 -4.93 7.84 11.42
N GLY A 72 -4.21 6.72 11.49
CA GLY A 72 -3.20 6.49 12.52
C GLY A 72 -3.74 6.19 13.91
N GLU A 73 -5.01 5.81 14.05
CA GLU A 73 -5.61 5.46 15.34
C GLU A 73 -4.79 4.36 16.03
N ILE A 74 -4.35 4.57 17.28
CA ILE A 74 -3.54 3.60 18.03
C ILE A 74 -4.24 2.24 18.10
N GLU A 75 -5.53 2.21 18.42
CA GLU A 75 -6.30 0.97 18.48
C GLU A 75 -6.37 0.26 17.13
N ALA A 76 -6.47 1.02 16.03
CA ALA A 76 -6.48 0.43 14.69
C ALA A 76 -5.14 -0.24 14.37
N HIS A 77 -4.03 0.40 14.71
CA HIS A 77 -2.70 -0.21 14.58
C HIS A 77 -2.57 -1.50 15.39
N GLU A 78 -2.97 -1.48 16.67
CA GLU A 78 -2.88 -2.66 17.54
C GLU A 78 -3.69 -3.84 16.99
N GLU A 79 -4.93 -3.60 16.58
CA GLU A 79 -5.80 -4.63 16.01
C GLU A 79 -5.27 -5.14 14.66
N PHE A 80 -4.79 -4.25 13.79
CA PHE A 80 -4.23 -4.61 12.49
C PHE A 80 -2.93 -5.42 12.62
N ILE A 81 -2.04 -5.03 13.54
CA ILE A 81 -0.81 -5.77 13.84
C ILE A 81 -1.12 -7.20 14.31
N GLU A 82 -2.15 -7.41 15.13
CA GLU A 82 -2.57 -8.76 15.50
C GLU A 82 -3.06 -9.57 14.29
N MET A 83 -3.76 -8.95 13.33
CA MET A 83 -4.16 -9.62 12.09
C MET A 83 -2.94 -10.01 11.24
N LEU A 84 -1.92 -9.15 11.17
CA LEU A 84 -0.66 -9.46 10.46
C LEU A 84 0.12 -10.57 11.17
N ARG A 85 0.16 -10.59 12.52
CA ARG A 85 0.77 -11.68 13.29
C ARG A 85 0.08 -13.01 13.05
N ASP A 86 -1.24 -13.01 12.94
CA ASP A 86 -2.01 -14.20 12.59
C ASP A 86 -1.71 -14.69 11.17
N LEU A 87 -1.47 -13.77 10.23
CA LEU A 87 -1.00 -14.08 8.90
C LEU A 87 0.41 -14.71 8.93
N LYS A 88 1.34 -14.17 9.72
CA LYS A 88 2.69 -14.76 9.94
C LYS A 88 2.60 -16.15 10.56
N LYS A 89 1.73 -16.36 11.57
CA LYS A 89 1.51 -17.68 12.20
C LYS A 89 1.01 -18.74 11.20
N SER A 90 0.35 -18.34 10.11
CA SER A 90 -0.08 -19.25 9.05
C SER A 90 1.05 -19.68 8.11
N GLY A 91 2.27 -19.19 8.31
CA GLY A 91 3.45 -19.46 7.50
C GLY A 91 3.72 -18.42 6.41
N LYS A 92 2.99 -17.31 6.37
CA LYS A 92 3.28 -16.20 5.46
C LYS A 92 4.40 -15.31 6.00
N ARG A 93 5.26 -14.83 5.12
CA ARG A 93 6.24 -13.77 5.38
C ARG A 93 5.63 -12.44 4.96
N VAL A 94 5.50 -11.53 5.90
CA VAL A 94 4.75 -10.27 5.71
C VAL A 94 5.71 -9.10 5.78
N TYR A 95 5.69 -8.25 4.76
CA TYR A 95 6.50 -7.05 4.66
C TYR A 95 5.60 -5.84 4.49
N VAL A 96 5.73 -4.88 5.38
CA VAL A 96 4.85 -3.71 5.46
C VAL A 96 5.64 -2.43 5.23
N LEU A 97 5.11 -1.58 4.39
CA LEU A 97 5.44 -0.16 4.32
C LEU A 97 4.30 0.61 4.98
N THR A 98 4.61 1.60 5.80
CA THR A 98 3.63 2.56 6.33
C THR A 98 3.60 3.81 5.46
N ALA A 99 2.49 4.57 5.48
CA ALA A 99 2.34 5.75 4.65
C ALA A 99 1.55 6.87 5.36
N THR A 100 1.08 7.85 4.62
CA THR A 100 0.54 9.12 5.14
C THR A 100 -0.69 8.97 6.03
N HIS A 101 -1.51 7.92 5.84
CA HIS A 101 -2.67 7.64 6.69
C HIS A 101 -2.33 6.92 7.99
N ASP A 102 -1.07 6.51 8.18
CA ASP A 102 -0.67 5.71 9.34
C ASP A 102 -0.23 6.54 10.55
N TYR A 103 -0.24 7.88 10.45
CA TYR A 103 0.15 8.75 11.56
C TYR A 103 -0.52 10.12 11.53
N GLN A 104 -0.43 10.83 12.64
CA GLN A 104 -0.80 12.23 12.77
C GLN A 104 0.34 12.99 13.47
N ASP A 105 0.75 14.14 12.92
CA ASP A 105 1.88 14.93 13.46
C ASP A 105 1.62 15.41 14.91
N ASP A 106 0.37 15.73 15.24
CA ASP A 106 -0.03 16.14 16.58
C ASP A 106 -0.37 14.96 17.51
N GLY A 107 -0.37 13.73 16.99
CA GLY A 107 -0.71 12.50 17.73
C GLY A 107 -2.19 12.36 18.07
N LEU A 108 -3.08 13.05 17.36
CA LEU A 108 -4.52 13.05 17.60
C LEU A 108 -5.32 12.84 16.31
N THR A 109 -6.36 12.03 16.38
CA THR A 109 -7.32 11.82 15.28
C THR A 109 -8.75 11.87 15.78
N ASP A 110 -9.71 11.76 14.87
CA ASP A 110 -11.13 11.83 15.18
C ASP A 110 -11.73 10.45 15.47
N SER A 111 -12.53 10.39 16.56
CA SER A 111 -13.46 9.31 16.89
C SER A 111 -14.88 9.84 16.84
N PHE A 112 -15.87 8.97 16.64
CA PHE A 112 -17.26 9.36 16.47
C PHE A 112 -18.13 8.81 17.59
N VAL A 113 -18.61 9.69 18.48
CA VAL A 113 -19.46 9.34 19.60
C VAL A 113 -20.83 9.99 19.39
N GLY A 114 -21.83 9.19 19.04
CA GLY A 114 -23.16 9.70 18.68
C GLY A 114 -23.09 10.61 17.46
N ASN A 115 -23.40 11.89 17.62
CA ASN A 115 -23.36 12.87 16.53
C ASN A 115 -22.14 13.81 16.58
N GLU A 116 -21.17 13.53 17.41
CA GLU A 116 -20.03 14.39 17.67
C GLU A 116 -18.71 13.72 17.28
N LYS A 117 -17.73 14.55 16.98
CA LYS A 117 -16.34 14.14 16.84
C LYS A 117 -15.61 14.35 18.16
N VAL A 118 -14.84 13.37 18.59
CA VAL A 118 -14.01 13.42 19.79
C VAL A 118 -12.58 13.09 19.39
N LYS A 119 -11.60 13.84 19.89
CA LYS A 119 -10.19 13.53 19.65
C LYS A 119 -9.75 12.33 20.48
N ILE A 120 -9.04 11.41 19.81
CA ILE A 120 -8.42 10.22 20.42
C ILE A 120 -6.93 10.16 20.03
N PRO A 121 -6.11 9.39 20.75
CA PRO A 121 -4.70 9.20 20.40
C PRO A 121 -4.51 8.57 19.02
N ALA A 122 -3.58 9.14 18.27
CA ALA A 122 -3.05 8.58 17.03
C ALA A 122 -1.55 8.35 17.14
N ALA A 123 -1.01 7.44 16.33
CA ALA A 123 0.42 7.24 16.23
C ALA A 123 1.08 8.49 15.64
N LYS A 124 2.26 8.82 16.14
CA LYS A 124 3.16 9.75 15.46
C LYS A 124 4.11 8.99 14.56
N ARG A 125 4.64 9.67 13.55
CA ARG A 125 5.49 9.04 12.55
C ARG A 125 6.65 8.25 13.16
N GLU A 126 7.34 8.82 14.14
CA GLU A 126 8.49 8.20 14.81
C GLU A 126 8.15 6.89 15.55
N GLN A 127 6.88 6.64 15.86
CA GLN A 127 6.44 5.41 16.54
C GLN A 127 6.26 4.25 15.57
N LEU A 128 5.97 4.53 14.29
CA LEU A 128 5.62 3.52 13.29
C LEU A 128 6.72 2.48 13.08
N TYR A 129 7.99 2.90 13.09
CA TYR A 129 9.10 1.95 12.94
C TYR A 129 9.06 0.86 14.01
N ASP A 130 8.92 1.23 15.28
CA ASP A 130 8.91 0.27 16.38
C ASP A 130 7.62 -0.57 16.40
N MET A 131 6.50 -0.02 15.92
CA MET A 131 5.23 -0.74 15.81
C MET A 131 5.28 -1.82 14.74
N TYR A 132 5.93 -1.54 13.60
CA TYR A 132 5.93 -2.44 12.42
C TYR A 132 7.25 -3.16 12.17
N LYS A 133 8.28 -3.01 13.02
CA LYS A 133 9.62 -3.58 12.78
C LYS A 133 9.65 -5.08 12.54
N GLU A 134 8.74 -5.86 13.15
CA GLU A 134 8.63 -7.30 12.95
C GLU A 134 8.11 -7.72 11.57
N PHE A 135 7.67 -6.75 10.74
CA PHE A 135 7.14 -6.96 9.39
C PHE A 135 8.09 -6.40 8.31
N GLY A 136 9.37 -6.68 8.43
CA GLY A 136 10.41 -6.35 7.47
C GLY A 136 11.67 -5.77 8.10
N PRO A 137 11.63 -4.64 8.82
CA PRO A 137 12.82 -4.00 9.40
C PRO A 137 13.71 -4.91 10.26
N ASP A 138 13.16 -5.84 11.05
CA ASP A 138 13.95 -6.78 11.87
C ASP A 138 14.71 -7.84 11.02
N GLU A 139 14.29 -8.08 9.78
CA GLU A 139 14.93 -8.99 8.84
C GLU A 139 15.79 -8.24 7.81
N ALA A 140 15.87 -6.91 7.91
CA ALA A 140 16.49 -6.08 6.91
C ALA A 140 18.01 -6.23 6.87
N ILE A 141 18.57 -6.30 5.66
CA ILE A 141 20.01 -6.24 5.41
C ILE A 141 20.53 -4.79 5.39
N ALA A 142 19.64 -3.82 5.18
CA ALA A 142 19.93 -2.40 5.27
C ALA A 142 18.67 -1.63 5.69
N VAL A 143 18.85 -0.59 6.50
CA VAL A 143 17.77 0.29 6.99
C VAL A 143 18.19 1.75 6.87
N HIS A 144 17.32 2.59 6.31
CA HIS A 144 17.41 4.04 6.40
C HIS A 144 16.40 4.52 7.45
N ARG A 145 16.87 4.70 8.69
CA ARG A 145 16.00 4.92 9.85
C ARG A 145 15.11 6.15 9.72
N ASP A 146 15.65 7.25 9.21
CA ASP A 146 14.96 8.55 9.14
C ASP A 146 13.77 8.52 8.19
N SER A 147 13.89 7.81 7.06
CA SER A 147 12.75 7.56 6.15
C SER A 147 11.94 6.34 6.52
N MET A 148 12.43 5.44 7.40
CA MET A 148 11.88 4.11 7.66
C MET A 148 11.91 3.16 6.42
N SER A 149 12.75 3.48 5.44
CA SER A 149 13.00 2.58 4.29
C SER A 149 13.90 1.43 4.70
N TYR A 150 13.69 0.27 4.10
CA TYR A 150 14.51 -0.91 4.39
C TYR A 150 14.68 -1.81 3.16
N VAL A 151 15.72 -2.64 3.17
CA VAL A 151 15.99 -3.65 2.16
C VAL A 151 16.06 -5.02 2.81
N VAL A 152 15.33 -6.00 2.27
CA VAL A 152 15.37 -7.39 2.73
C VAL A 152 15.72 -8.33 1.58
N GLN A 153 16.36 -9.46 1.92
CA GLN A 153 16.55 -10.58 1.00
C GLN A 153 15.25 -11.40 0.95
N LEU A 154 14.45 -11.25 -0.11
CA LEU A 154 13.19 -12.01 -0.25
C LEU A 154 13.42 -13.49 -0.53
N ALA A 155 14.35 -13.78 -1.42
CA ALA A 155 14.77 -15.12 -1.82
C ALA A 155 16.18 -15.04 -2.40
N ASP A 156 16.78 -16.19 -2.69
CA ASP A 156 18.07 -16.21 -3.38
C ASP A 156 17.97 -15.51 -4.74
N GLY A 157 18.81 -14.49 -4.93
CA GLY A 157 18.80 -13.65 -6.13
C GLY A 157 17.76 -12.53 -6.15
N TYR A 158 16.98 -12.29 -5.07
CA TYR A 158 15.92 -11.26 -5.05
C TYR A 158 15.96 -10.39 -3.79
N ARG A 159 15.94 -9.08 -3.97
CA ARG A 159 15.82 -8.10 -2.89
C ARG A 159 14.53 -7.31 -3.01
N LEU A 160 13.85 -7.10 -1.88
CA LEU A 160 12.79 -6.12 -1.75
C LEU A 160 13.39 -4.80 -1.25
N PHE A 161 13.11 -3.72 -1.95
CA PHE A 161 13.35 -2.36 -1.51
C PHE A 161 12.02 -1.76 -1.06
N ALA A 162 11.80 -1.70 0.23
CA ALA A 162 10.64 -1.03 0.81
C ALA A 162 11.01 0.44 1.06
N LEU A 163 10.57 1.30 0.17
CA LEU A 163 10.97 2.71 0.08
C LEU A 163 9.86 3.61 0.62
N ASN A 164 9.99 4.05 1.85
CA ASN A 164 9.00 4.94 2.45
C ASN A 164 9.15 6.35 1.87
N ASP A 165 8.10 6.84 1.24
CA ASP A 165 8.00 8.10 0.54
C ASP A 165 6.96 9.05 1.14
N ASP A 166 6.49 8.76 2.33
CA ASP A 166 5.40 9.51 2.96
C ASP A 166 5.77 10.97 3.28
N ARG A 167 7.06 11.25 3.44
CA ARG A 167 7.54 12.58 3.81
C ARG A 167 8.95 12.82 3.33
N ASN A 168 9.15 13.86 2.56
CA ASN A 168 10.47 14.41 2.26
C ASN A 168 10.73 15.70 3.09
N LEU A 169 11.90 16.33 2.89
CA LEU A 169 12.27 17.54 3.61
C LEU A 169 11.32 18.73 3.39
N SER A 170 10.55 18.74 2.31
CA SER A 170 9.55 19.78 2.01
C SER A 170 8.16 19.48 2.59
N GLY A 171 7.98 18.35 3.29
CA GLY A 171 6.70 17.91 3.84
C GLY A 171 5.72 17.35 2.80
N LYS A 172 6.21 17.02 1.60
CA LYS A 172 5.46 16.34 0.53
C LYS A 172 5.90 14.88 0.45
N SER A 173 5.16 14.04 -0.28
CA SER A 173 5.63 12.71 -0.65
C SER A 173 6.94 12.81 -1.45
N GLY A 174 7.80 11.80 -1.33
CA GLY A 174 9.06 11.73 -2.05
C GLY A 174 10.23 11.35 -1.15
N PHE A 175 11.41 11.25 -1.75
CA PHE A 175 12.64 10.91 -1.05
C PHE A 175 13.48 12.16 -0.80
N SER A 176 14.04 12.31 0.41
CA SER A 176 15.10 13.30 0.65
C SER A 176 16.35 12.92 -0.15
N ASP A 177 17.23 13.89 -0.39
CA ASP A 177 18.50 13.64 -1.08
C ASP A 177 19.33 12.56 -0.38
N GLU A 178 19.37 12.59 0.96
CA GLU A 178 20.08 11.59 1.77
C GLU A 178 19.47 10.18 1.59
N CYS A 179 18.15 10.08 1.66
CA CYS A 179 17.46 8.81 1.41
C CYS A 179 17.73 8.31 -0.02
N PHE A 180 17.70 9.21 -0.99
CA PHE A 180 17.92 8.81 -2.38
C PHE A 180 19.37 8.37 -2.65
N GLU A 181 20.37 9.01 -2.04
CA GLU A 181 21.76 8.53 -2.09
C GLU A 181 21.91 7.14 -1.42
N TRP A 182 21.20 6.90 -0.33
CA TRP A 182 21.14 5.56 0.28
C TRP A 182 20.50 4.53 -0.68
N ILE A 183 19.39 4.89 -1.36
CA ILE A 183 18.76 4.02 -2.37
C ILE A 183 19.77 3.65 -3.47
N LYS A 184 20.51 4.64 -4.00
CA LYS A 184 21.55 4.41 -5.02
C LYS A 184 22.61 3.43 -4.53
N ALA A 185 23.10 3.58 -3.30
CA ALA A 185 24.09 2.70 -2.72
C ALA A 185 23.58 1.26 -2.58
N GLN A 186 22.31 1.08 -2.16
CA GLN A 186 21.71 -0.25 -2.06
C GLN A 186 21.47 -0.89 -3.42
N ALA A 187 21.08 -0.11 -4.44
CA ALA A 187 20.89 -0.59 -5.80
C ALA A 187 22.23 -1.01 -6.43
N GLU A 188 23.29 -0.25 -6.18
CA GLU A 188 24.65 -0.61 -6.64
C GLU A 188 25.14 -1.91 -5.99
N ASP A 189 24.90 -2.09 -4.68
CA ASP A 189 25.23 -3.33 -3.97
C ASP A 189 24.42 -4.51 -4.50
N ALA A 190 23.11 -4.36 -4.74
CA ALA A 190 22.27 -5.38 -5.34
C ALA A 190 22.81 -5.80 -6.74
N ARG A 191 23.17 -4.84 -7.57
CA ARG A 191 23.74 -5.09 -8.91
C ARG A 191 25.08 -5.84 -8.84
N LYS A 192 25.98 -5.44 -7.93
CA LYS A 192 27.28 -6.14 -7.71
C LYS A 192 27.10 -7.59 -7.32
N ASN A 193 26.00 -7.91 -6.64
CA ASN A 193 25.67 -9.26 -6.16
C ASN A 193 24.70 -10.00 -7.09
N ASP A 194 24.47 -9.53 -8.32
CA ASP A 194 23.53 -10.11 -9.31
C ASP A 194 22.12 -10.34 -8.72
N GLN A 195 21.62 -9.38 -7.93
CA GLN A 195 20.30 -9.45 -7.32
C GLN A 195 19.26 -8.73 -8.19
N PHE A 196 18.12 -9.35 -8.37
CA PHE A 196 16.92 -8.70 -8.92
C PHE A 196 16.28 -7.81 -7.85
N ILE A 197 15.96 -6.57 -8.21
CA ILE A 197 15.34 -5.61 -7.30
C ILE A 197 13.85 -5.54 -7.59
N LEU A 198 13.04 -5.88 -6.58
CA LEU A 198 11.62 -5.52 -6.50
C LEU A 198 11.50 -4.35 -5.54
N ALA A 199 10.87 -3.26 -5.93
CA ALA A 199 10.63 -2.13 -5.04
C ALA A 199 9.14 -2.04 -4.67
N MET A 200 8.86 -1.44 -3.52
CA MET A 200 7.54 -0.92 -3.17
C MET A 200 7.69 0.48 -2.58
N THR A 201 6.76 1.35 -2.93
CA THR A 201 6.57 2.68 -2.35
C THR A 201 5.07 2.94 -2.26
N HIS A 202 4.62 4.03 -1.65
CA HIS A 202 3.18 4.26 -1.53
C HIS A 202 2.63 5.08 -2.69
N HIS A 203 3.22 6.25 -2.97
CA HIS A 203 2.75 7.11 -4.04
C HIS A 203 3.27 6.63 -5.41
N PRO A 204 2.41 6.65 -6.45
CA PRO A 204 2.81 6.21 -7.79
C PRO A 204 3.81 7.17 -8.44
N LEU A 205 4.67 6.61 -9.28
CA LEU A 205 5.66 7.32 -10.09
C LEU A 205 5.18 7.56 -11.52
N ILE A 206 4.19 6.80 -11.95
CA ILE A 206 3.55 6.95 -13.25
C ILE A 206 2.06 7.19 -12.99
N ALA A 207 1.48 8.17 -13.69
CA ALA A 207 0.08 8.49 -13.48
C ALA A 207 -0.82 7.29 -13.87
N PRO A 208 -1.59 6.72 -12.93
CA PRO A 208 -2.36 5.49 -13.17
C PRO A 208 -3.61 5.72 -14.04
N SER A 209 -3.79 6.92 -14.54
CA SER A 209 -4.76 7.26 -15.59
C SER A 209 -4.47 8.67 -16.10
N PRO A 210 -4.92 9.04 -17.34
CA PRO A 210 -4.70 10.38 -17.90
C PRO A 210 -5.26 11.53 -17.06
N ILE A 211 -6.26 11.29 -16.22
CA ILE A 211 -6.82 12.32 -15.34
C ILE A 211 -5.82 12.77 -14.26
N TYR A 212 -4.99 11.86 -13.77
CA TYR A 212 -3.95 12.17 -12.78
C TYR A 212 -2.83 13.04 -13.37
N GLU A 213 -2.54 12.92 -14.66
CA GLU A 213 -1.59 13.84 -15.34
C GLU A 213 -2.10 15.27 -15.35
N LEU A 214 -3.42 15.48 -15.38
CA LEU A 214 -4.05 16.80 -15.49
C LEU A 214 -4.29 17.43 -14.12
N ILE A 215 -4.87 16.70 -13.19
CA ILE A 215 -5.35 17.25 -11.90
C ILE A 215 -4.82 16.52 -10.66
N GLY A 216 -4.23 15.33 -10.80
CA GLY A 216 -3.77 14.49 -9.70
C GLY A 216 -2.25 14.52 -9.47
N LYS A 217 -1.53 15.55 -9.94
CA LYS A 217 -0.06 15.63 -9.77
C LYS A 217 0.39 15.65 -8.31
N ASN A 218 -0.45 16.13 -7.40
CA ASN A 218 -0.16 16.15 -5.97
C ASN A 218 -0.35 14.77 -5.32
N ASP A 219 -1.01 13.84 -6.01
CA ASP A 219 -1.22 12.46 -5.56
C ASP A 219 -0.11 11.53 -6.07
N MET A 220 0.85 12.08 -6.81
CA MET A 220 2.04 11.38 -7.28
C MET A 220 3.19 11.55 -6.31
N LEU A 221 4.17 10.66 -6.38
CA LEU A 221 5.44 10.84 -5.68
C LEU A 221 6.06 12.21 -6.05
N GLY A 222 6.56 12.96 -5.07
CA GLY A 222 7.23 14.23 -5.32
C GLY A 222 8.41 14.05 -6.27
N ASP A 223 8.52 14.93 -7.28
CA ASP A 223 9.52 14.85 -8.35
C ASP A 223 9.45 13.55 -9.19
N TYR A 224 8.27 12.93 -9.28
CA TYR A 224 8.06 11.64 -9.93
C TYR A 224 8.64 11.57 -11.35
N GLU A 225 8.56 12.67 -12.13
CA GLU A 225 9.09 12.72 -13.51
C GLU A 225 10.61 12.49 -13.57
N THR A 226 11.34 13.00 -12.58
CA THR A 226 12.79 12.76 -12.44
C THR A 226 13.05 11.41 -11.79
N ARG A 227 12.38 11.12 -10.69
CA ARG A 227 12.62 9.91 -9.87
C ARG A 227 12.36 8.61 -10.63
N ARG A 228 11.30 8.55 -11.44
CA ARG A 228 11.02 7.36 -12.26
C ARG A 228 12.15 7.01 -13.23
N ASN A 229 12.77 8.02 -13.87
CA ASN A 229 13.90 7.82 -14.74
C ASN A 229 15.15 7.37 -13.96
N GLU A 230 15.43 8.01 -12.85
CA GLU A 230 16.58 7.67 -12.00
C GLU A 230 16.45 6.26 -11.43
N LEU A 231 15.27 5.85 -10.93
CA LEU A 231 15.03 4.51 -10.40
C LEU A 231 15.16 3.44 -11.49
N ALA A 232 14.62 3.70 -12.70
CA ALA A 232 14.82 2.82 -13.85
C ALA A 232 16.33 2.64 -14.16
N ASP A 233 17.08 3.73 -14.14
CA ASP A 233 18.52 3.72 -14.42
C ASP A 233 19.37 3.05 -13.33
N LEU A 234 18.84 2.95 -12.12
CA LEU A 234 19.41 2.16 -11.01
C LEU A 234 19.13 0.65 -11.15
N GLY A 235 18.31 0.23 -12.13
CA GLY A 235 17.94 -1.17 -12.34
C GLY A 235 16.71 -1.59 -11.56
N ILE A 236 15.94 -0.66 -10.97
CA ILE A 236 14.64 -0.91 -10.38
C ILE A 236 13.62 -0.95 -11.52
N GLN A 237 13.30 -2.16 -11.96
CA GLN A 237 12.43 -2.38 -13.11
C GLN A 237 10.94 -2.45 -12.72
N PHE A 238 10.64 -2.84 -11.50
CA PHE A 238 9.27 -3.00 -11.00
C PHE A 238 9.12 -2.33 -9.65
N ILE A 239 8.09 -1.49 -9.54
CA ILE A 239 7.72 -0.85 -8.30
C ILE A 239 6.23 -1.05 -8.03
N LEU A 240 5.90 -1.43 -6.79
CA LEU A 240 4.54 -1.67 -6.33
C LEU A 240 4.05 -0.41 -5.62
N THR A 241 2.88 0.09 -6.00
CA THR A 241 2.32 1.32 -5.46
C THR A 241 0.85 1.17 -5.06
N GLY A 242 0.31 2.18 -4.37
CA GLY A 242 -1.08 2.26 -3.91
C GLY A 242 -1.63 3.67 -4.04
N HIS A 243 -2.08 4.25 -2.92
CA HIS A 243 -2.49 5.65 -2.73
C HIS A 243 -3.69 6.12 -3.54
N THR A 244 -3.65 6.00 -4.86
CA THR A 244 -4.70 6.49 -5.75
C THR A 244 -5.95 5.61 -5.79
N HIS A 245 -5.87 4.41 -5.19
CA HIS A 245 -6.90 3.37 -5.25
C HIS A 245 -7.27 2.93 -6.68
N VAL A 246 -6.42 3.25 -7.65
CA VAL A 246 -6.54 2.78 -9.04
C VAL A 246 -5.78 1.45 -9.19
N HIS A 247 -6.34 0.54 -9.99
CA HIS A 247 -5.75 -0.78 -10.25
C HIS A 247 -5.27 -0.84 -11.69
N ASP A 248 -3.99 -0.52 -11.90
CA ASP A 248 -3.41 -0.43 -13.24
C ASP A 248 -1.94 -0.88 -13.24
N ILE A 249 -1.35 -0.91 -14.42
CA ILE A 249 0.09 -1.15 -14.63
C ILE A 249 0.53 -0.24 -15.76
N ASP A 250 1.39 0.69 -15.41
CA ASP A 250 1.94 1.67 -16.33
C ASP A 250 3.45 1.47 -16.50
N VAL A 251 3.99 1.97 -17.63
CA VAL A 251 5.39 1.78 -17.98
C VAL A 251 6.00 3.03 -18.56
N ILE A 252 7.24 3.31 -18.16
CA ILE A 252 8.08 4.31 -18.87
C ILE A 252 9.41 3.68 -19.30
N THR A 253 10.03 4.31 -20.26
CA THR A 253 11.43 4.06 -20.61
C THR A 253 12.23 5.33 -20.36
N SER A 254 13.30 5.23 -19.56
CA SER A 254 14.17 6.35 -19.27
C SER A 254 14.97 6.80 -20.51
N ASP A 255 15.57 7.98 -20.43
CA ASP A 255 16.43 8.52 -21.51
C ASP A 255 17.63 7.60 -21.82
N ARG A 256 18.03 6.72 -20.89
CA ARG A 256 19.07 5.72 -21.07
C ARG A 256 18.57 4.38 -21.61
N GLY A 257 17.26 4.26 -21.88
CA GLY A 257 16.65 3.06 -22.41
C GLY A 257 16.27 2.00 -21.38
N ASN A 258 16.33 2.33 -20.07
CA ASN A 258 15.91 1.44 -19.00
C ASN A 258 14.40 1.57 -18.75
N THR A 259 13.75 0.47 -18.42
CA THR A 259 12.29 0.42 -18.25
C THR A 259 11.92 0.33 -16.77
N LEU A 260 10.90 1.09 -16.34
CA LEU A 260 10.25 0.97 -15.04
C LEU A 260 8.76 0.72 -15.26
N TYR A 261 8.24 -0.32 -14.60
CA TYR A 261 6.83 -0.62 -14.48
C TYR A 261 6.34 -0.19 -13.10
N ASP A 262 5.32 0.65 -13.07
CA ASP A 262 4.57 1.00 -11.85
C ASP A 262 3.33 0.11 -11.78
N ILE A 263 3.26 -0.71 -10.74
CA ILE A 263 2.18 -1.67 -10.54
C ILE A 263 1.27 -1.13 -9.42
N ALA A 264 0.38 -0.22 -9.80
CA ALA A 264 -0.58 0.38 -8.90
C ALA A 264 -1.67 -0.63 -8.53
N THR A 265 -1.89 -0.83 -7.23
CA THR A 265 -2.91 -1.74 -6.72
C THR A 265 -3.99 -0.93 -5.99
N ALA A 266 -5.27 -1.21 -6.27
CA ALA A 266 -6.38 -0.51 -5.63
C ALA A 266 -6.54 -0.90 -4.16
N ALA A 267 -7.27 -0.06 -3.41
CA ALA A 267 -7.52 -0.27 -2.00
C ALA A 267 -8.27 -1.58 -1.70
N THR A 268 -7.82 -2.28 -0.66
CA THR A 268 -8.47 -3.52 -0.19
C THR A 268 -9.86 -3.26 0.40
N VAL A 269 -10.12 -2.04 0.88
CA VAL A 269 -11.41 -1.65 1.52
C VAL A 269 -12.32 -0.82 0.62
N GLY A 270 -12.10 -0.88 -0.70
CA GLY A 270 -12.90 -0.20 -1.72
C GLY A 270 -13.07 -1.07 -2.96
N TYR A 271 -13.83 -0.58 -3.96
CA TYR A 271 -13.95 -1.28 -5.24
C TYR A 271 -12.64 -1.18 -6.03
N PRO A 272 -12.13 -2.29 -6.62
CA PRO A 272 -12.65 -3.67 -6.63
C PRO A 272 -12.19 -4.56 -5.46
N ALA A 273 -11.44 -4.05 -4.47
CA ALA A 273 -10.85 -4.79 -3.36
C ALA A 273 -9.97 -5.97 -3.84
N PRO A 274 -8.90 -5.70 -4.58
CA PRO A 274 -8.12 -6.75 -5.21
C PRO A 274 -7.10 -7.38 -4.25
N ILE A 275 -6.78 -8.64 -4.53
CA ILE A 275 -5.58 -9.33 -4.05
C ILE A 275 -4.74 -9.61 -5.30
N ARG A 276 -3.61 -8.95 -5.45
CA ARG A 276 -2.76 -9.10 -6.64
C ARG A 276 -1.67 -10.14 -6.38
N THR A 277 -1.56 -11.13 -7.25
CA THR A 277 -0.44 -12.07 -7.25
C THR A 277 0.47 -11.78 -8.44
N ILE A 278 1.77 -11.66 -8.20
CA ILE A 278 2.76 -11.34 -9.24
C ILE A 278 3.84 -12.42 -9.23
N VAL A 279 4.18 -12.90 -10.41
CA VAL A 279 5.29 -13.83 -10.64
C VAL A 279 6.37 -13.11 -11.44
N PHE A 280 7.56 -13.03 -10.88
CA PHE A 280 8.75 -12.48 -11.52
C PHE A 280 9.65 -13.63 -11.96
N ASP A 281 9.95 -13.71 -13.25
CA ASP A 281 10.90 -14.65 -13.82
C ASP A 281 11.94 -13.88 -14.64
N PRO A 282 13.05 -13.46 -14.01
CA PRO A 282 14.06 -12.64 -14.67
C PRO A 282 14.87 -13.41 -15.72
N ASP A 283 14.95 -14.72 -15.63
CA ASP A 283 15.72 -15.54 -16.59
C ASP A 283 15.06 -15.57 -17.97
N VAL A 284 13.72 -15.59 -18.01
CA VAL A 284 12.96 -15.49 -19.26
C VAL A 284 12.43 -14.07 -19.50
N LYS A 285 12.80 -13.11 -18.63
CA LYS A 285 12.34 -11.71 -18.68
C LYS A 285 10.82 -11.59 -18.73
N MET A 286 10.14 -12.38 -17.92
CA MET A 286 8.68 -12.42 -17.86
C MET A 286 8.19 -11.98 -16.49
N VAL A 287 7.15 -11.16 -16.50
CA VAL A 287 6.33 -10.86 -15.32
C VAL A 287 4.89 -11.14 -15.66
N SER A 288 4.22 -11.89 -14.82
CA SER A 288 2.79 -12.12 -14.94
C SER A 288 2.06 -11.67 -13.68
N THR A 289 0.91 -11.07 -13.86
CA THR A 289 0.05 -10.63 -12.76
C THR A 289 -1.30 -11.31 -12.84
N THR A 290 -1.84 -11.69 -11.69
CA THR A 290 -3.21 -12.17 -11.54
C THR A 290 -3.89 -11.32 -10.49
N THR A 291 -5.09 -10.85 -10.78
CA THR A 291 -5.92 -10.14 -9.82
C THR A 291 -7.03 -11.06 -9.37
N ASP A 292 -6.96 -11.46 -8.10
CA ASP A 292 -8.06 -12.16 -7.45
C ASP A 292 -8.93 -11.12 -6.72
N LEU A 293 -10.24 -11.32 -6.75
CA LEU A 293 -11.16 -10.53 -5.95
C LEU A 293 -11.47 -11.27 -4.66
N ILE A 294 -11.89 -10.57 -3.62
CA ILE A 294 -12.33 -11.22 -2.39
C ILE A 294 -13.58 -12.04 -2.70
N THR A 295 -13.47 -13.36 -2.54
CA THR A 295 -14.55 -14.34 -2.76
C THR A 295 -15.09 -14.92 -1.46
N GLU A 296 -14.36 -14.71 -0.35
CA GLU A 296 -14.77 -15.14 0.98
C GLU A 296 -16.04 -14.43 1.43
N THR A 297 -16.86 -15.14 2.21
CA THR A 297 -18.05 -14.55 2.82
C THR A 297 -17.69 -13.45 3.80
N VAL A 298 -18.30 -12.29 3.65
CA VAL A 298 -18.19 -11.17 4.57
C VAL A 298 -19.38 -11.16 5.54
N ASP A 299 -19.11 -10.77 6.78
CA ASP A 299 -20.12 -10.75 7.84
C ASP A 299 -20.77 -9.36 7.96
N PHE A 300 -21.40 -8.92 6.86
CA PHE A 300 -22.28 -7.75 6.87
C PHE A 300 -23.35 -7.85 5.77
N ASP A 301 -24.42 -7.07 5.91
CA ASP A 301 -25.53 -7.07 4.95
C ASP A 301 -25.10 -6.44 3.63
N LEU A 302 -25.14 -7.25 2.58
CA LEU A 302 -24.86 -6.85 1.19
C LEU A 302 -26.12 -6.36 0.43
N GLU A 303 -27.24 -6.19 1.12
CA GLU A 303 -28.51 -5.72 0.52
C GLU A 303 -28.93 -6.58 -0.70
N GLY A 304 -28.74 -7.88 -0.61
CA GLY A 304 -29.07 -8.83 -1.67
C GLY A 304 -28.14 -8.82 -2.88
N LYS A 305 -26.99 -8.12 -2.79
CA LYS A 305 -25.97 -8.05 -3.85
C LYS A 305 -24.82 -9.02 -3.57
N THR A 306 -24.03 -9.32 -4.59
CA THR A 306 -22.70 -9.88 -4.39
C THR A 306 -21.77 -8.82 -3.79
N LEU A 307 -20.66 -9.22 -3.17
CA LEU A 307 -19.69 -8.27 -2.62
C LEU A 307 -19.22 -7.25 -3.67
N GLN A 308 -18.89 -7.71 -4.88
CA GLN A 308 -18.41 -6.82 -5.94
C GLN A 308 -19.50 -5.83 -6.44
N GLU A 309 -20.74 -6.26 -6.53
CA GLU A 309 -21.86 -5.36 -6.86
C GLU A 309 -22.09 -4.33 -5.76
N TYR A 310 -21.97 -4.73 -4.49
CA TYR A 310 -22.09 -3.82 -3.34
C TYR A 310 -20.97 -2.78 -3.35
N LEU A 311 -19.70 -3.19 -3.46
CA LEU A 311 -18.55 -2.29 -3.54
C LEU A 311 -18.66 -1.29 -4.71
N LYS A 312 -19.05 -1.78 -5.89
CA LYS A 312 -19.27 -0.94 -7.08
C LYS A 312 -20.41 0.05 -6.88
N TYR A 313 -21.51 -0.38 -6.27
CA TYR A 313 -22.64 0.50 -5.95
C TYR A 313 -22.24 1.64 -5.01
N GLN A 314 -21.46 1.33 -3.97
CA GLN A 314 -20.95 2.33 -3.03
C GLN A 314 -20.02 3.36 -3.74
N LEU A 315 -19.12 2.90 -4.61
CA LEU A 315 -18.26 3.79 -5.41
C LEU A 315 -19.08 4.72 -6.31
N ILE A 316 -20.08 4.20 -7.03
CA ILE A 316 -20.94 4.99 -7.90
C ILE A 316 -21.73 6.02 -7.09
N GLY A 317 -22.26 5.63 -5.93
CA GLY A 317 -22.97 6.52 -5.02
C GLY A 317 -22.10 7.71 -4.58
N MET A 318 -20.86 7.45 -4.20
CA MET A 318 -19.89 8.48 -3.81
C MET A 318 -19.60 9.45 -4.96
N VAL A 319 -19.32 8.97 -6.17
CA VAL A 319 -19.02 9.80 -7.34
C VAL A 319 -20.23 10.67 -7.69
N THR A 320 -21.45 10.15 -7.62
CA THR A 320 -22.69 10.88 -7.89
C THR A 320 -22.91 12.03 -6.89
N VAL A 321 -22.68 11.78 -5.60
CA VAL A 321 -22.78 12.81 -4.55
C VAL A 321 -21.74 13.91 -4.78
N SER A 322 -20.52 13.56 -5.13
CA SER A 322 -19.46 14.52 -5.42
C SER A 322 -19.81 15.42 -6.61
N TYR A 323 -20.40 14.86 -7.66
CA TYR A 323 -20.80 15.61 -8.88
C TYR A 323 -21.96 16.57 -8.64
N THR A 324 -22.92 16.22 -7.78
CA THR A 324 -24.07 17.08 -7.47
C THR A 324 -23.73 18.28 -6.59
N HIS A 325 -22.60 18.27 -5.90
CA HIS A 325 -22.13 19.38 -5.06
C HIS A 325 -21.20 20.35 -5.80
N LEU A 326 -20.85 20.08 -7.06
CA LEU A 326 -20.05 20.96 -7.94
C LEU A 326 -20.94 21.86 -8.83
N ARG A 327 -22.26 21.79 -8.68
CA ARG A 327 -23.25 22.69 -9.27
C ARG A 327 -23.82 23.62 -8.20
#